data_cb943a26d5a13aa08530a21d3fd7df1d
#
_entry.id   cb943a26d5a13aa08530a21d3fd7df1d
#
_cell.length_a   1.000
_cell.length_b   1.000
_cell.length_c   1.000
_cell.angle_alpha   90.00
_cell.angle_beta   90.00
_cell.angle_gamma   90.00
#
_symmetry.space_group_name_H-M   'P 1'
#
loop_
_entity.id
_entity.type
_entity.pdbx_description
1 polymer ?
#
loop_
_entity_poly.entity_id
_entity_poly.type
_entity_poly.pdbx_seq_one_letter_code
_entity_poly.pdbx_strand_id
1 'polypeptide(L)'
;MNKRIWLSLAHMGGREQDFIKEAFDTNWVVPLGPNVDAFEQSLAEYLHEDRHVVALSAGTAALHLGLILLDVKPGDEVICQSFTFAASANPISYLEAKPVFVDSEKDTWNMDPVLLEEAIKDRLRKTGRLPKAIIPVHLYGMPAKMDEIMDIAGRYGIPVLEDAAEALGSELNGRKCGTFGELAALSFNGNKMITTSGGGALICRTEEEAKQTKFYATQARDAAPHYQHTHIGYNYRMSNICAGIGRGQMFVLDEHIARRCAIHSLYVDLLKDVAGITVMENPDSRFASNFWLTCILVDPKLAGKSREDIRLRLDSENIETRPLWKPMHLQPVFTDAPFYGNGTSERLFDIGLCLPSGPTLTDEDIRRVVDTIRAI
;
A
#
# COMPACT_ATOMS: atom_id res chain seq x y z
N MET A 1 -18.96 -29.56 -2.77
CA MET A 1 -17.92 -28.66 -2.23
C MET A 1 -18.50 -27.27 -2.07
N ASN A 2 -18.25 -26.61 -0.96
CA ASN A 2 -18.68 -25.25 -0.72
C ASN A 2 -18.00 -24.29 -1.74
N LYS A 3 -18.72 -23.21 -2.14
CA LYS A 3 -18.16 -22.15 -2.99
C LYS A 3 -16.85 -21.59 -2.37
N ARG A 4 -15.83 -21.33 -3.20
CA ARG A 4 -14.58 -20.69 -2.74
C ARG A 4 -14.86 -19.28 -2.27
N ILE A 5 -14.39 -18.95 -1.08
CA ILE A 5 -14.30 -17.58 -0.57
C ILE A 5 -12.85 -17.13 -0.74
N TRP A 6 -12.64 -16.09 -1.52
CA TRP A 6 -11.33 -15.51 -1.79
C TRP A 6 -11.01 -14.39 -0.82
N LEU A 7 -9.74 -14.16 -0.55
CA LEU A 7 -9.28 -13.10 0.35
C LEU A 7 -9.71 -11.70 -0.13
N SER A 8 -9.44 -11.39 -1.39
CA SER A 8 -9.82 -10.13 -2.02
C SER A 8 -9.76 -10.28 -3.54
N LEU A 9 -10.93 -10.38 -4.18
CA LEU A 9 -11.02 -10.40 -5.64
C LEU A 9 -11.18 -8.98 -6.19
N ALA A 10 -10.77 -8.82 -7.45
CA ALA A 10 -11.17 -7.67 -8.25
C ALA A 10 -12.71 -7.62 -8.36
N HIS A 11 -13.27 -6.42 -8.29
CA HIS A 11 -14.70 -6.19 -8.43
C HIS A 11 -14.96 -5.11 -9.48
N MET A 12 -15.67 -5.48 -10.56
CA MET A 12 -15.99 -4.56 -11.65
C MET A 12 -17.22 -3.74 -11.34
N GLY A 13 -17.14 -2.42 -11.63
CA GLY A 13 -18.23 -1.47 -11.45
C GLY A 13 -19.22 -1.45 -12.62
N GLY A 14 -18.84 -2.05 -13.76
CA GLY A 14 -19.67 -2.16 -14.96
C GLY A 14 -19.34 -1.16 -16.07
N ARG A 15 -18.57 -0.11 -15.80
CA ARG A 15 -18.19 0.92 -16.79
C ARG A 15 -16.82 0.72 -17.43
N GLU A 16 -16.03 -0.20 -16.94
CA GLU A 16 -14.67 -0.44 -17.40
C GLU A 16 -14.61 -0.80 -18.88
N GLN A 17 -15.56 -1.63 -19.34
CA GLN A 17 -15.60 -2.08 -20.73
C GLN A 17 -15.96 -0.94 -21.71
N ASP A 18 -16.72 0.06 -21.28
CA ASP A 18 -17.04 1.23 -22.10
C ASP A 18 -15.77 1.98 -22.48
N PHE A 19 -14.89 2.24 -21.49
CA PHE A 19 -13.63 2.95 -21.70
C PHE A 19 -12.59 2.11 -22.45
N ILE A 20 -12.60 0.79 -22.27
CA ILE A 20 -11.75 -0.11 -23.06
C ILE A 20 -12.21 -0.09 -24.52
N LYS A 21 -13.52 -0.19 -24.75
CA LYS A 21 -14.10 -0.13 -26.11
C LYS A 21 -13.77 1.19 -26.79
N GLU A 22 -13.92 2.32 -26.10
CA GLU A 22 -13.54 3.65 -26.60
C GLU A 22 -12.08 3.70 -27.06
N ALA A 23 -11.16 3.11 -26.26
CA ALA A 23 -9.75 3.06 -26.63
C ALA A 23 -9.49 2.26 -27.90
N PHE A 24 -10.20 1.15 -28.12
CA PHE A 24 -10.12 0.38 -29.37
C PHE A 24 -10.76 1.11 -30.55
N ASP A 25 -11.94 1.70 -30.39
CA ASP A 25 -12.65 2.41 -31.44
C ASP A 25 -11.86 3.64 -31.95
N THR A 26 -11.11 4.27 -31.06
CA THR A 26 -10.30 5.46 -31.37
C THR A 26 -8.81 5.16 -31.61
N ASN A 27 -8.42 3.89 -31.59
CA ASN A 27 -7.05 3.39 -31.78
C ASN A 27 -6.04 3.93 -30.74
N TRP A 28 -6.46 4.21 -29.51
CA TRP A 28 -5.60 4.56 -28.41
C TRP A 28 -5.14 3.32 -27.61
N VAL A 29 -4.57 2.32 -28.30
CA VAL A 29 -4.05 1.07 -27.71
C VAL A 29 -2.54 1.21 -27.50
N VAL A 30 -2.16 2.16 -26.65
CA VAL A 30 -0.77 2.60 -26.40
C VAL A 30 -0.61 3.04 -24.93
N PRO A 31 0.62 3.25 -24.41
CA PRO A 31 0.83 3.68 -23.02
C PRO A 31 0.71 5.22 -22.82
N LEU A 32 -0.26 5.81 -23.48
CA LEU A 32 -0.66 7.20 -23.36
C LEU A 32 -2.07 7.36 -23.95
N GLY A 33 -2.78 8.44 -23.62
CA GLY A 33 -4.07 8.74 -24.24
C GLY A 33 -5.14 9.19 -23.27
N PRO A 34 -6.37 9.43 -23.76
CA PRO A 34 -7.45 10.07 -22.99
C PRO A 34 -7.83 9.34 -21.70
N ASN A 35 -7.73 8.01 -21.65
CA ASN A 35 -8.03 7.26 -20.44
C ASN A 35 -6.96 7.51 -19.36
N VAL A 36 -5.68 7.59 -19.75
CA VAL A 36 -4.58 7.85 -18.82
C VAL A 36 -4.77 9.24 -18.20
N ASP A 37 -5.00 10.26 -19.04
CA ASP A 37 -5.14 11.64 -18.58
C ASP A 37 -6.38 11.81 -17.66
N ALA A 38 -7.52 11.22 -18.05
CA ALA A 38 -8.73 11.27 -17.26
C ALA A 38 -8.64 10.47 -15.94
N PHE A 39 -7.89 9.37 -15.91
CA PHE A 39 -7.67 8.60 -14.69
C PHE A 39 -6.74 9.36 -13.73
N GLU A 40 -5.65 9.96 -14.23
CA GLU A 40 -4.76 10.84 -13.45
C GLU A 40 -5.56 11.99 -12.82
N GLN A 41 -6.42 12.63 -13.61
CA GLN A 41 -7.28 13.73 -13.14
C GLN A 41 -8.28 13.25 -12.08
N SER A 42 -8.98 12.15 -12.30
CA SER A 42 -9.94 11.60 -11.33
C SER A 42 -9.29 11.25 -9.99
N LEU A 43 -8.06 10.73 -10.01
CA LEU A 43 -7.30 10.47 -8.79
C LEU A 43 -6.90 11.77 -8.08
N ALA A 44 -6.42 12.79 -8.81
CA ALA A 44 -6.06 14.08 -8.25
C ALA A 44 -7.28 14.77 -7.60
N GLU A 45 -8.43 14.76 -8.28
CA GLU A 45 -9.70 15.28 -7.75
C GLU A 45 -10.16 14.52 -6.50
N TYR A 46 -10.01 13.19 -6.47
CA TYR A 46 -10.39 12.36 -5.33
C TYR A 46 -9.54 12.64 -4.09
N LEU A 47 -8.28 12.99 -4.25
CA LEU A 47 -7.37 13.30 -3.14
C LEU A 47 -7.71 14.61 -2.44
N HIS A 48 -8.45 15.52 -3.07
CA HIS A 48 -8.88 16.83 -2.56
C HIS A 48 -7.75 17.77 -2.08
N GLU A 49 -6.50 17.46 -2.43
CA GLU A 49 -5.31 18.24 -2.14
C GLU A 49 -4.73 18.75 -3.45
N ASP A 50 -3.96 19.83 -3.40
CA ASP A 50 -3.25 20.33 -4.60
C ASP A 50 -2.10 19.37 -4.95
N ARG A 51 -2.46 18.25 -5.57
CA ARG A 51 -1.57 17.14 -5.92
C ARG A 51 -1.64 16.81 -7.41
N HIS A 52 -0.51 16.40 -7.95
CA HIS A 52 -0.39 15.93 -9.32
C HIS A 52 -0.19 14.41 -9.31
N VAL A 53 -0.93 13.71 -10.14
CA VAL A 53 -0.88 12.24 -10.19
C VAL A 53 -0.34 11.78 -11.53
N VAL A 54 0.58 10.81 -11.51
CA VAL A 54 1.12 10.18 -12.71
C VAL A 54 0.86 8.68 -12.66
N ALA A 55 0.03 8.20 -13.58
CA ALA A 55 -0.31 6.79 -13.70
C ALA A 55 0.85 5.98 -14.29
N LEU A 56 1.19 4.88 -13.59
CA LEU A 56 2.34 4.03 -13.87
C LEU A 56 1.94 2.56 -13.98
N SER A 57 2.85 1.74 -14.48
CA SER A 57 2.62 0.30 -14.70
C SER A 57 2.50 -0.53 -13.42
N ALA A 58 2.95 -0.04 -12.28
CA ALA A 58 2.88 -0.71 -10.98
C ALA A 58 3.14 0.26 -9.82
N GLY A 59 2.66 -0.07 -8.62
CA GLY A 59 3.04 0.65 -7.40
C GLY A 59 4.56 0.58 -7.11
N THR A 60 5.20 -0.55 -7.42
CA THR A 60 6.67 -0.68 -7.33
C THR A 60 7.39 0.31 -8.25
N ALA A 61 6.86 0.56 -9.45
CA ALA A 61 7.40 1.58 -10.36
C ALA A 61 7.23 2.99 -9.79
N ALA A 62 6.13 3.26 -9.09
CA ALA A 62 5.90 4.53 -8.41
C ALA A 62 6.92 4.76 -7.28
N LEU A 63 7.13 3.76 -6.42
CA LEU A 63 8.14 3.83 -5.35
C LEU A 63 9.55 4.02 -5.92
N HIS A 64 9.90 3.29 -6.98
CA HIS A 64 11.21 3.40 -7.63
C HIS A 64 11.44 4.81 -8.19
N LEU A 65 10.50 5.34 -8.96
CA LEU A 65 10.61 6.71 -9.50
C LEU A 65 10.56 7.75 -8.38
N GLY A 66 9.77 7.54 -7.33
CA GLY A 66 9.75 8.41 -6.15
C GLY A 66 11.14 8.52 -5.51
N LEU A 67 11.84 7.42 -5.31
CA LEU A 67 13.21 7.43 -4.77
C LEU A 67 14.22 8.13 -5.71
N ILE A 68 14.06 7.96 -7.02
CA ILE A 68 14.89 8.68 -8.02
C ILE A 68 14.66 10.19 -7.91
N LEU A 69 13.40 10.65 -7.81
CA LEU A 69 13.06 12.06 -7.66
C LEU A 69 13.58 12.65 -6.35
N LEU A 70 13.65 11.85 -5.29
CA LEU A 70 14.27 12.23 -4.02
C LEU A 70 15.80 12.16 -4.05
N ASP A 71 16.38 11.94 -5.24
CA ASP A 71 17.83 11.90 -5.47
C ASP A 71 18.57 10.84 -4.66
N VAL A 72 17.92 9.68 -4.43
CA VAL A 72 18.54 8.52 -3.80
C VAL A 72 19.57 7.91 -4.74
N LYS A 73 20.78 7.65 -4.25
CA LYS A 73 21.95 7.18 -5.01
C LYS A 73 22.59 5.95 -4.39
N PRO A 74 23.45 5.24 -5.12
CA PRO A 74 24.22 4.13 -4.58
C PRO A 74 24.93 4.49 -3.28
N GLY A 75 24.74 3.65 -2.27
CA GLY A 75 25.33 3.80 -0.95
C GLY A 75 24.60 4.74 0.01
N ASP A 76 23.53 5.41 -0.42
CA ASP A 76 22.62 6.12 0.50
C ASP A 76 21.85 5.15 1.38
N GLU A 77 21.35 5.64 2.51
CA GLU A 77 20.44 4.90 3.37
C GLU A 77 19.01 5.47 3.25
N VAL A 78 18.04 4.57 3.19
CA VAL A 78 16.62 4.91 3.18
C VAL A 78 15.94 4.17 4.34
N ILE A 79 15.30 4.91 5.24
CA ILE A 79 14.50 4.32 6.30
C ILE A 79 13.20 3.79 5.70
N CYS A 80 12.86 2.54 5.99
CA CYS A 80 11.64 1.88 5.53
C CYS A 80 10.98 1.14 6.70
N GLN A 81 9.65 1.18 6.74
CA GLN A 81 8.88 0.32 7.64
C GLN A 81 9.24 -1.14 7.39
N SER A 82 9.48 -1.91 8.47
CA SER A 82 9.82 -3.32 8.33
C SER A 82 8.60 -4.21 8.09
N PHE A 83 7.48 -3.89 8.73
CA PHE A 83 6.25 -4.64 8.60
C PHE A 83 5.49 -4.15 7.37
N THR A 84 5.86 -4.69 6.21
CA THR A 84 5.32 -4.29 4.90
C THR A 84 5.49 -5.37 3.84
N PHE A 85 4.88 -5.15 2.69
CA PHE A 85 5.16 -5.93 1.48
C PHE A 85 6.53 -5.55 0.89
N ALA A 86 7.20 -6.52 0.26
CA ALA A 86 8.56 -6.33 -0.26
C ALA A 86 8.72 -5.16 -1.26
N ALA A 87 7.61 -4.74 -1.89
CA ALA A 87 7.64 -3.63 -2.85
C ALA A 87 8.03 -2.27 -2.23
N SER A 88 7.85 -2.08 -0.93
CA SER A 88 8.33 -0.87 -0.24
C SER A 88 9.86 -0.82 -0.13
N ALA A 89 10.50 -1.98 0.04
CA ALA A 89 11.95 -2.09 0.28
C ALA A 89 12.77 -2.37 -0.99
N ASN A 90 12.24 -3.19 -1.91
CA ASN A 90 12.99 -3.61 -3.10
C ASN A 90 13.51 -2.44 -3.96
N PRO A 91 12.76 -1.34 -4.22
CA PRO A 91 13.24 -0.22 -5.02
C PRO A 91 14.44 0.51 -4.41
N ILE A 92 14.63 0.44 -3.09
CA ILE A 92 15.83 0.95 -2.43
C ILE A 92 17.05 0.18 -2.96
N SER A 93 16.94 -1.15 -3.02
CA SER A 93 18.01 -2.01 -3.54
C SER A 93 18.23 -1.87 -5.04
N TYR A 94 17.19 -1.52 -5.83
CA TYR A 94 17.34 -1.25 -7.27
C TYR A 94 18.28 -0.08 -7.54
N LEU A 95 18.34 0.88 -6.61
CA LEU A 95 19.22 2.06 -6.67
C LEU A 95 20.57 1.83 -5.99
N GLU A 96 20.90 0.60 -5.62
CA GLU A 96 22.10 0.25 -4.86
C GLU A 96 22.20 1.03 -3.52
N ALA A 97 21.08 1.52 -3.02
CA ALA A 97 20.95 2.12 -1.70
C ALA A 97 20.66 1.03 -0.64
N LYS A 98 20.80 1.37 0.63
CA LYS A 98 20.67 0.45 1.75
C LYS A 98 19.38 0.70 2.50
N PRO A 99 18.46 -0.28 2.63
CA PRO A 99 17.32 -0.13 3.50
C PRO A 99 17.78 -0.14 4.97
N VAL A 100 17.16 0.71 5.77
CA VAL A 100 17.26 0.74 7.24
C VAL A 100 15.84 0.50 7.75
N PHE A 101 15.60 -0.63 8.40
CA PHE A 101 14.27 -1.00 8.81
C PHE A 101 13.92 -0.48 10.20
N VAL A 102 12.68 0.00 10.33
CA VAL A 102 12.07 0.44 11.57
C VAL A 102 10.84 -0.41 11.86
N ASP A 103 10.71 -0.86 13.11
CA ASP A 103 9.62 -1.70 13.58
C ASP A 103 8.31 -0.91 13.73
N SER A 104 7.28 -1.64 14.10
CA SER A 104 5.91 -1.16 14.24
C SER A 104 5.60 -0.69 15.66
N GLU A 105 4.69 0.27 15.77
CA GLU A 105 4.00 0.56 17.00
C GLU A 105 2.67 -0.26 17.08
N LYS A 106 2.12 -0.36 18.29
CA LYS A 106 1.07 -1.34 18.60
C LYS A 106 -0.35 -0.94 18.15
N ASP A 107 -0.59 0.36 17.92
CA ASP A 107 -1.96 0.87 17.72
C ASP A 107 -2.39 0.77 16.26
N THR A 108 -1.51 1.19 15.33
CA THR A 108 -1.76 1.15 13.88
C THR A 108 -1.01 0.02 13.18
N TRP A 109 -0.05 -0.63 13.85
CA TRP A 109 0.91 -1.61 13.32
C TRP A 109 1.88 -1.03 12.28
N ASN A 110 1.87 0.27 12.10
CA ASN A 110 2.75 0.99 11.19
C ASN A 110 4.03 1.46 11.88
N MET A 111 4.89 2.16 11.14
CA MET A 111 6.19 2.63 11.61
C MET A 111 6.09 3.33 12.97
N ASP A 112 6.90 2.88 13.91
CA ASP A 112 6.99 3.49 15.25
C ASP A 112 7.76 4.82 15.19
N PRO A 113 7.13 5.98 15.49
CA PRO A 113 7.79 7.28 15.43
C PRO A 113 8.97 7.41 16.40
N VAL A 114 8.93 6.74 17.55
CA VAL A 114 10.03 6.77 18.53
C VAL A 114 11.25 6.05 17.96
N LEU A 115 11.05 4.85 17.43
CA LEU A 115 12.11 4.08 16.77
C LEU A 115 12.62 4.75 15.50
N LEU A 116 11.75 5.47 14.77
CA LEU A 116 12.15 6.28 13.61
C LEU A 116 13.18 7.34 14.02
N GLU A 117 12.88 8.11 15.07
CA GLU A 117 13.82 9.15 15.53
C GLU A 117 15.11 8.56 16.08
N GLU A 118 15.03 7.42 16.78
CA GLU A 118 16.20 6.67 17.23
C GLU A 118 17.08 6.22 16.05
N ALA A 119 16.46 5.64 15.01
CA ALA A 119 17.15 5.22 13.80
C ALA A 119 17.87 6.39 13.13
N ILE A 120 17.22 7.53 12.95
CA ILE A 120 17.83 8.73 12.35
C ILE A 120 19.08 9.17 13.15
N LYS A 121 18.95 9.30 14.46
CA LYS A 121 20.05 9.72 15.34
C LYS A 121 21.24 8.75 15.30
N ASP A 122 20.94 7.45 15.35
CA ASP A 122 21.99 6.43 15.35
C ASP A 122 22.67 6.31 13.98
N ARG A 123 21.90 6.41 12.86
CA ARG A 123 22.50 6.39 11.52
C ARG A 123 23.38 7.62 11.29
N LEU A 124 22.94 8.81 11.68
CA LEU A 124 23.75 10.02 11.61
C LEU A 124 25.08 9.85 12.41
N ARG A 125 24.99 9.29 13.61
CA ARG A 125 26.19 9.04 14.44
C ARG A 125 27.14 8.03 13.80
N LYS A 126 26.63 6.93 13.21
CA LYS A 126 27.42 5.83 12.64
C LYS A 126 27.99 6.14 11.27
N THR A 127 27.26 6.88 10.43
CA THR A 127 27.63 7.11 9.03
C THR A 127 28.12 8.54 8.76
N GLY A 128 27.86 9.47 9.68
CA GLY A 128 28.10 10.91 9.47
C GLY A 128 27.11 11.56 8.51
N ARG A 129 26.07 10.83 8.04
CA ARG A 129 25.07 11.31 7.08
C ARG A 129 23.66 10.97 7.56
N LEU A 130 22.71 11.84 7.26
CA LEU A 130 21.29 11.54 7.46
C LEU A 130 20.82 10.53 6.41
N PRO A 131 19.83 9.66 6.75
CA PRO A 131 19.10 8.90 5.75
C PRO A 131 18.51 9.82 4.67
N LYS A 132 18.50 9.35 3.42
CA LYS A 132 18.11 10.15 2.26
C LYS A 132 16.61 10.32 2.12
N ALA A 133 15.82 9.35 2.59
CA ALA A 133 14.36 9.37 2.59
C ALA A 133 13.79 8.46 3.69
N ILE A 134 12.50 8.66 3.99
CA ILE A 134 11.70 7.81 4.88
C ILE A 134 10.52 7.27 4.08
N ILE A 135 10.27 5.95 4.18
CA ILE A 135 9.13 5.26 3.56
C ILE A 135 8.24 4.69 4.67
N PRO A 136 7.27 5.46 5.20
CA PRO A 136 6.19 4.91 6.00
C PRO A 136 5.19 4.19 5.10
N VAL A 137 4.50 3.19 5.65
CA VAL A 137 3.48 2.41 4.93
C VAL A 137 2.15 2.55 5.65
N HIS A 138 1.07 2.64 4.92
CA HIS A 138 -0.29 2.57 5.47
C HIS A 138 -0.80 1.13 5.34
N LEU A 139 -0.31 0.27 6.22
CA LEU A 139 -0.45 -1.17 6.14
C LEU A 139 -1.91 -1.62 6.29
N TYR A 140 -2.37 -2.50 5.38
CA TYR A 140 -3.74 -3.02 5.32
C TYR A 140 -4.83 -1.94 5.19
N GLY A 141 -4.44 -0.71 4.83
CA GLY A 141 -5.33 0.43 4.74
C GLY A 141 -5.40 1.28 6.00
N MET A 142 -4.73 0.88 7.09
CA MET A 142 -4.63 1.65 8.33
C MET A 142 -3.63 2.81 8.16
N PRO A 143 -4.05 4.07 8.34
CA PRO A 143 -3.12 5.18 8.30
C PRO A 143 -1.99 5.05 9.32
N ALA A 144 -0.75 5.34 8.92
CA ALA A 144 0.35 5.52 9.86
C ALA A 144 0.16 6.82 10.67
N LYS A 145 0.86 6.95 11.80
CA LYS A 145 0.88 8.17 12.63
C LYS A 145 1.62 9.30 11.90
N MET A 146 1.06 9.75 10.77
CA MET A 146 1.73 10.69 9.87
C MET A 146 2.04 12.04 10.50
N ASP A 147 1.21 12.52 11.42
CA ASP A 147 1.49 13.78 12.13
C ASP A 147 2.83 13.72 12.87
N GLU A 148 3.09 12.62 13.58
CA GLU A 148 4.33 12.38 14.31
C GLU A 148 5.51 12.11 13.37
N ILE A 149 5.31 11.29 12.33
CA ILE A 149 6.34 10.98 11.34
C ILE A 149 6.78 12.24 10.58
N MET A 150 5.84 13.07 10.14
CA MET A 150 6.15 14.31 9.42
C MET A 150 6.81 15.36 10.30
N ASP A 151 6.43 15.45 11.59
CA ASP A 151 7.14 16.32 12.54
C ASP A 151 8.61 15.89 12.69
N ILE A 152 8.88 14.59 12.86
CA ILE A 152 10.24 14.06 12.93
C ILE A 152 10.98 14.33 11.62
N ALA A 153 10.41 13.96 10.48
CA ALA A 153 11.02 14.16 9.17
C ALA A 153 11.38 15.63 8.93
N GLY A 154 10.48 16.56 9.27
CA GLY A 154 10.69 18.00 9.16
C GLY A 154 11.81 18.52 10.05
N ARG A 155 11.96 18.01 11.29
CA ARG A 155 13.05 18.42 12.20
C ARG A 155 14.44 18.05 11.65
N TYR A 156 14.54 16.95 10.91
CA TYR A 156 15.79 16.48 10.30
C TYR A 156 15.94 16.86 8.82
N GLY A 157 14.93 17.45 8.20
CA GLY A 157 14.95 17.80 6.78
C GLY A 157 15.01 16.58 5.85
N ILE A 158 14.41 15.45 6.25
CA ILE A 158 14.40 14.21 5.48
C ILE A 158 13.06 14.09 4.74
N PRO A 159 13.04 13.96 3.40
CA PRO A 159 11.80 13.82 2.64
C PRO A 159 11.11 12.47 2.91
N VAL A 160 9.78 12.48 2.80
CA VAL A 160 8.92 11.31 3.02
C VAL A 160 8.28 10.88 1.69
N LEU A 161 8.43 9.59 1.37
CA LEU A 161 7.72 8.89 0.30
C LEU A 161 6.70 7.94 0.93
N GLU A 162 5.42 8.30 0.93
CA GLU A 162 4.38 7.42 1.49
C GLU A 162 4.16 6.19 0.61
N ASP A 163 4.17 5.00 1.19
CA ASP A 163 3.61 3.82 0.54
C ASP A 163 2.12 3.70 0.92
N ALA A 164 1.27 4.28 0.09
CA ALA A 164 -0.19 4.26 0.21
C ALA A 164 -0.85 3.20 -0.70
N ALA A 165 -0.08 2.18 -1.12
CA ALA A 165 -0.54 1.13 -2.02
C ALA A 165 -1.78 0.36 -1.52
N GLU A 166 -2.09 0.44 -0.24
CA GLU A 166 -3.21 -0.24 0.41
C GLU A 166 -4.25 0.74 0.98
N ALA A 167 -3.98 2.06 0.91
CA ALA A 167 -4.71 3.06 1.67
C ALA A 167 -5.45 4.11 0.81
N LEU A 168 -5.76 3.80 -0.46
CA LEU A 168 -6.59 4.70 -1.27
C LEU A 168 -7.94 4.91 -0.59
N GLY A 169 -8.24 6.17 -0.23
CA GLY A 169 -9.45 6.57 0.49
C GLY A 169 -9.36 6.51 2.01
N SER A 170 -8.28 5.99 2.59
CA SER A 170 -8.04 6.10 4.04
C SER A 170 -7.64 7.53 4.42
N GLU A 171 -7.97 7.93 5.66
CA GLU A 171 -7.74 9.29 6.15
C GLU A 171 -7.16 9.30 7.57
N LEU A 172 -6.33 10.30 7.84
CA LEU A 172 -5.92 10.70 9.18
C LEU A 172 -6.29 12.17 9.39
N ASN A 173 -7.07 12.47 10.42
CA ASN A 173 -7.59 13.82 10.70
C ASN A 173 -8.35 14.44 9.50
N GLY A 174 -9.08 13.63 8.71
CA GLY A 174 -9.79 14.08 7.51
C GLY A 174 -8.91 14.34 6.30
N ARG A 175 -7.61 14.07 6.38
CA ARG A 175 -6.67 14.20 5.27
C ARG A 175 -6.34 12.82 4.70
N LYS A 176 -6.42 12.68 3.38
CA LYS A 176 -6.23 11.40 2.70
C LYS A 176 -4.78 10.91 2.76
N CYS A 177 -4.60 9.61 3.01
CA CYS A 177 -3.29 8.95 2.86
C CYS A 177 -2.76 9.12 1.44
N GLY A 178 -1.44 9.32 1.31
CA GLY A 178 -0.80 9.67 0.06
C GLY A 178 -0.68 11.17 -0.20
N THR A 179 -1.07 12.03 0.76
CA THR A 179 -0.96 13.48 0.60
C THR A 179 -0.08 14.16 1.64
N PHE A 180 0.43 13.43 2.64
CA PHE A 180 1.26 13.98 3.72
C PHE A 180 2.71 14.23 3.30
N GLY A 181 3.33 13.26 2.62
CA GLY A 181 4.72 13.33 2.20
C GLY A 181 4.96 14.26 0.99
N GLU A 182 6.23 14.33 0.61
CA GLU A 182 6.65 14.96 -0.65
C GLU A 182 6.08 14.20 -1.84
N LEU A 183 6.14 12.88 -1.78
CA LEU A 183 5.66 11.96 -2.80
C LEU A 183 4.90 10.81 -2.15
N ALA A 184 4.02 10.16 -2.92
CA ALA A 184 3.37 8.92 -2.47
C ALA A 184 3.08 7.96 -3.62
N ALA A 185 3.09 6.66 -3.30
CA ALA A 185 2.78 5.59 -4.25
C ALA A 185 1.41 4.98 -3.99
N LEU A 186 0.62 4.83 -5.05
CA LEU A 186 -0.60 4.04 -5.08
C LEU A 186 -0.40 2.76 -5.88
N SER A 187 -1.20 1.74 -5.59
CA SER A 187 -1.22 0.48 -6.34
C SER A 187 -2.64 0.12 -6.77
N PHE A 188 -2.75 -0.33 -8.01
CA PHE A 188 -3.99 -0.80 -8.63
C PHE A 188 -3.86 -2.25 -9.11
N ASN A 189 -3.09 -3.07 -8.37
CA ASN A 189 -3.03 -4.51 -8.61
C ASN A 189 -4.41 -5.16 -8.37
N GLY A 190 -4.64 -6.36 -8.91
CA GLY A 190 -5.94 -7.02 -8.96
C GLY A 190 -6.69 -7.14 -7.63
N ASN A 191 -5.99 -7.17 -6.52
CA ASN A 191 -6.57 -7.33 -5.17
C ASN A 191 -6.67 -6.03 -4.35
N LYS A 192 -6.27 -4.87 -4.91
CA LYS A 192 -6.27 -3.58 -4.21
C LYS A 192 -7.68 -2.99 -4.09
N MET A 193 -7.81 -1.79 -3.54
CA MET A 193 -9.09 -1.11 -3.35
C MET A 193 -9.86 -0.96 -4.65
N ILE A 194 -9.15 -0.53 -5.70
CA ILE A 194 -9.55 -0.58 -7.11
C ILE A 194 -8.46 -1.28 -7.92
N THR A 195 -8.80 -1.74 -9.11
CA THR A 195 -7.85 -2.41 -10.00
C THR A 195 -7.76 -1.75 -11.37
N THR A 196 -6.59 -1.84 -11.97
CA THR A 196 -6.37 -1.60 -13.40
C THR A 196 -5.82 -2.86 -14.09
N SER A 197 -6.12 -4.07 -13.56
CA SER A 197 -5.46 -5.35 -13.83
C SER A 197 -4.05 -5.39 -13.21
N GLY A 198 -3.18 -4.53 -13.61
CA GLY A 198 -1.92 -4.15 -12.99
C GLY A 198 -1.70 -2.66 -13.21
N GLY A 199 -1.17 -1.97 -12.20
CA GLY A 199 -0.94 -0.54 -12.25
C GLY A 199 -0.57 0.05 -10.91
N GLY A 200 -0.22 1.32 -10.96
CA GLY A 200 0.04 2.17 -9.82
C GLY A 200 0.02 3.63 -10.22
N ALA A 201 0.29 4.51 -9.29
CA ALA A 201 0.50 5.92 -9.58
C ALA A 201 1.49 6.53 -8.59
N LEU A 202 2.23 7.52 -9.03
CA LEU A 202 2.99 8.41 -8.16
C LEU A 202 2.20 9.72 -7.98
N ILE A 203 1.94 10.06 -6.72
CA ILE A 203 1.38 11.33 -6.30
C ILE A 203 2.55 12.27 -6.05
N CYS A 204 2.55 13.40 -6.72
CA CYS A 204 3.58 14.43 -6.67
C CYS A 204 3.03 15.70 -6.02
N ARG A 205 3.88 16.43 -5.32
CA ARG A 205 3.52 17.71 -4.70
C ARG A 205 3.47 18.84 -5.70
N THR A 206 4.32 18.78 -6.73
CA THR A 206 4.45 19.82 -7.73
C THR A 206 4.26 19.31 -9.15
N GLU A 207 3.85 20.21 -10.06
CA GLU A 207 3.74 19.89 -11.48
C GLU A 207 5.10 19.50 -12.09
N GLU A 208 6.19 20.07 -11.59
CA GLU A 208 7.54 19.76 -12.07
C GLU A 208 7.93 18.31 -11.73
N GLU A 209 7.67 17.85 -10.50
CA GLU A 209 7.88 16.44 -10.11
C GLU A 209 7.04 15.51 -11.00
N ALA A 210 5.79 15.87 -11.30
CA ALA A 210 4.96 15.09 -12.20
C ALA A 210 5.52 15.04 -13.63
N LYS A 211 6.04 16.14 -14.15
CA LYS A 211 6.72 16.20 -15.46
C LYS A 211 7.98 15.33 -15.46
N GLN A 212 8.80 15.41 -14.41
CA GLN A 212 9.99 14.57 -14.27
C GLN A 212 9.62 13.07 -14.14
N THR A 213 8.56 12.74 -13.40
CA THR A 213 8.03 11.38 -13.33
C THR A 213 7.67 10.85 -14.72
N LYS A 214 6.91 11.63 -15.49
CA LYS A 214 6.54 11.27 -16.88
C LYS A 214 7.78 11.13 -17.77
N PHE A 215 8.76 12.01 -17.65
CA PHE A 215 10.03 11.94 -18.38
C PHE A 215 10.75 10.61 -18.08
N TYR A 216 10.98 10.27 -16.82
CA TYR A 216 11.64 9.00 -16.48
C TYR A 216 10.79 7.78 -16.87
N ALA A 217 9.46 7.84 -16.72
CA ALA A 217 8.56 6.74 -17.06
C ALA A 217 8.45 6.48 -18.58
N THR A 218 8.93 7.40 -19.42
CA THR A 218 8.92 7.32 -20.89
C THR A 218 10.32 7.31 -21.48
N GLN A 219 11.23 6.54 -20.89
CA GLN A 219 12.61 6.32 -21.34
C GLN A 219 13.53 7.54 -21.17
N ALA A 220 13.16 8.58 -20.43
CA ALA A 220 13.93 9.82 -20.28
C ALA A 220 14.38 10.40 -21.64
N ARG A 221 13.47 10.48 -22.60
CA ARG A 221 13.75 10.98 -23.94
C ARG A 221 13.84 12.49 -23.93
N ASP A 222 14.96 13.04 -24.38
CA ASP A 222 15.19 14.46 -24.52
C ASP A 222 14.31 15.09 -25.63
N ALA A 223 14.05 16.39 -25.53
CA ALA A 223 13.35 17.16 -26.54
C ALA A 223 14.28 17.43 -27.76
N ALA A 224 14.44 16.45 -28.63
CA ALA A 224 15.23 16.52 -29.86
C ALA A 224 14.46 15.89 -31.03
N PRO A 225 14.74 16.27 -32.31
CA PRO A 225 14.09 15.68 -33.46
C PRO A 225 14.47 14.21 -33.66
N HIS A 226 15.58 13.76 -33.11
CA HIS A 226 16.04 12.37 -33.05
C HIS A 226 15.93 11.80 -31.63
N TYR A 227 16.04 10.49 -31.47
CA TYR A 227 16.10 9.86 -30.14
C TYR A 227 17.44 10.21 -29.48
N GLN A 228 17.35 10.96 -28.39
CA GLN A 228 18.48 11.33 -27.55
C GLN A 228 18.10 11.10 -26.09
N HIS A 229 19.06 10.65 -25.31
CA HIS A 229 18.87 10.35 -23.89
C HIS A 229 20.09 10.83 -23.09
N THR A 230 19.91 11.87 -22.28
CA THR A 230 20.92 12.33 -21.32
C THR A 230 20.79 11.66 -19.96
N HIS A 231 19.68 10.97 -19.74
CA HIS A 231 19.38 10.24 -18.51
C HIS A 231 18.95 8.81 -18.84
N ILE A 232 19.18 7.88 -17.92
CA ILE A 232 18.60 6.55 -17.97
C ILE A 232 17.14 6.64 -17.55
N GLY A 233 16.23 6.20 -18.42
CA GLY A 233 14.80 6.18 -18.15
C GLY A 233 14.23 4.77 -18.14
N TYR A 234 12.92 4.67 -17.96
CA TYR A 234 12.19 3.42 -17.76
C TYR A 234 10.95 3.38 -18.65
N ASN A 235 10.44 2.19 -18.92
CA ASN A 235 9.16 1.99 -19.58
C ASN A 235 8.07 1.70 -18.53
N TYR A 236 7.69 2.74 -17.77
CA TYR A 236 6.82 2.62 -16.61
C TYR A 236 5.46 3.30 -16.76
N ARG A 237 5.11 3.82 -17.93
CA ARG A 237 3.79 4.42 -18.16
C ARG A 237 2.68 3.37 -18.13
N MET A 238 1.52 3.76 -17.60
CA MET A 238 0.32 2.92 -17.64
C MET A 238 -0.22 2.83 -19.08
N SER A 239 -0.68 1.64 -19.47
CA SER A 239 -1.44 1.45 -20.71
C SER A 239 -2.77 2.20 -20.68
N ASN A 240 -3.18 2.80 -21.80
CA ASN A 240 -4.48 3.47 -21.92
C ASN A 240 -5.66 2.50 -21.74
N ILE A 241 -5.47 1.21 -22.03
CA ILE A 241 -6.45 0.15 -21.75
C ILE A 241 -6.60 -0.06 -20.24
N CYS A 242 -5.49 -0.21 -19.51
CA CYS A 242 -5.49 -0.35 -18.06
C CYS A 242 -6.07 0.90 -17.39
N ALA A 243 -5.72 2.09 -17.88
CA ALA A 243 -6.28 3.34 -17.39
C ALA A 243 -7.80 3.44 -17.62
N GLY A 244 -8.31 2.86 -18.72
CA GLY A 244 -9.75 2.75 -18.95
C GLY A 244 -10.46 1.91 -17.90
N ILE A 245 -9.84 0.81 -17.44
CA ILE A 245 -10.34 0.06 -16.29
C ILE A 245 -10.36 0.97 -15.05
N GLY A 246 -9.25 1.68 -14.77
CA GLY A 246 -9.13 2.59 -13.63
C GLY A 246 -10.22 3.68 -13.63
N ARG A 247 -10.52 4.29 -14.78
CA ARG A 247 -11.62 5.25 -14.92
C ARG A 247 -12.96 4.64 -14.50
N GLY A 248 -13.27 3.41 -14.97
CA GLY A 248 -14.48 2.70 -14.57
C GLY A 248 -14.55 2.42 -13.08
N GLN A 249 -13.42 2.04 -12.49
CA GLN A 249 -13.29 1.74 -11.06
C GLN A 249 -13.45 2.98 -10.15
N MET A 250 -13.07 4.18 -10.61
CA MET A 250 -13.27 5.40 -9.84
C MET A 250 -14.75 5.70 -9.56
N PHE A 251 -15.67 5.26 -10.40
CA PHE A 251 -17.12 5.44 -10.18
C PHE A 251 -17.67 4.63 -9.00
N VAL A 252 -16.99 3.56 -8.61
CA VAL A 252 -17.42 2.65 -7.52
C VAL A 252 -16.47 2.62 -6.35
N LEU A 253 -15.46 3.49 -6.32
CA LEU A 253 -14.44 3.51 -5.26
C LEU A 253 -15.07 3.67 -3.87
N ASP A 254 -15.95 4.66 -3.68
CA ASP A 254 -16.57 4.92 -2.38
C ASP A 254 -17.50 3.77 -1.95
N GLU A 255 -18.20 3.13 -2.90
CA GLU A 255 -19.01 1.93 -2.63
C GLU A 255 -18.13 0.76 -2.17
N HIS A 256 -16.97 0.56 -2.81
CA HIS A 256 -16.01 -0.47 -2.43
C HIS A 256 -15.44 -0.22 -1.02
N ILE A 257 -15.11 1.02 -0.69
CA ILE A 257 -14.65 1.40 0.66
C ILE A 257 -15.76 1.15 1.67
N ALA A 258 -16.97 1.64 1.42
CA ALA A 258 -18.11 1.45 2.31
C ALA A 258 -18.41 -0.04 2.54
N ARG A 259 -18.34 -0.87 1.50
CA ARG A 259 -18.55 -2.32 1.63
C ARG A 259 -17.47 -2.99 2.48
N ARG A 260 -16.18 -2.63 2.29
CA ARG A 260 -15.08 -3.16 3.12
C ARG A 260 -15.23 -2.75 4.58
N CYS A 261 -15.60 -1.50 4.85
CA CYS A 261 -15.91 -1.03 6.21
C CYS A 261 -17.08 -1.83 6.83
N ALA A 262 -18.14 -2.10 6.06
CA ALA A 262 -19.26 -2.91 6.54
C ALA A 262 -18.84 -4.37 6.84
N ILE A 263 -18.02 -4.99 5.96
CA ILE A 263 -17.44 -6.31 6.19
C ILE A 263 -16.61 -6.33 7.47
N HIS A 264 -15.73 -5.34 7.66
CA HIS A 264 -14.91 -5.20 8.87
C HIS A 264 -15.79 -5.09 10.11
N SER A 265 -16.79 -4.19 10.11
CA SER A 265 -17.71 -4.03 11.24
C SER A 265 -18.46 -5.33 11.57
N LEU A 266 -18.86 -6.09 10.54
CA LEU A 266 -19.50 -7.40 10.74
C LEU A 266 -18.55 -8.41 11.39
N TYR A 267 -17.26 -8.44 11.00
CA TYR A 267 -16.26 -9.27 11.69
C TYR A 267 -16.08 -8.85 13.15
N VAL A 268 -15.97 -7.55 13.45
CA VAL A 268 -15.88 -7.03 14.82
C VAL A 268 -17.06 -7.53 15.65
N ASP A 269 -18.28 -7.35 15.16
CA ASP A 269 -19.49 -7.81 15.87
C ASP A 269 -19.55 -9.32 16.08
N LEU A 270 -19.19 -10.08 15.07
CA LEU A 270 -19.26 -11.54 15.12
C LEU A 270 -18.11 -12.18 15.89
N LEU A 271 -16.97 -11.53 16.05
CA LEU A 271 -15.79 -12.10 16.72
C LEU A 271 -15.58 -11.56 18.14
N LYS A 272 -16.33 -10.53 18.59
CA LYS A 272 -16.14 -9.86 19.89
C LYS A 272 -16.16 -10.80 21.09
N ASP A 273 -16.94 -11.89 21.03
CA ASP A 273 -17.10 -12.86 22.10
C ASP A 273 -16.20 -14.10 21.94
N VAL A 274 -15.33 -14.14 20.95
CA VAL A 274 -14.41 -15.26 20.71
C VAL A 274 -13.13 -15.03 21.50
N ALA A 275 -12.94 -15.81 22.55
CA ALA A 275 -11.78 -15.69 23.42
C ALA A 275 -10.45 -15.77 22.64
N GLY A 276 -9.55 -14.85 22.91
CA GLY A 276 -8.20 -14.83 22.29
C GLY A 276 -8.16 -14.36 20.84
N ILE A 277 -9.28 -13.88 20.28
CA ILE A 277 -9.28 -13.25 18.95
C ILE A 277 -9.54 -11.75 19.12
N THR A 278 -8.69 -10.95 18.49
CA THR A 278 -8.84 -9.48 18.45
C THR A 278 -8.84 -9.05 16.98
N VAL A 279 -9.84 -8.27 16.58
CA VAL A 279 -9.88 -7.64 15.24
C VAL A 279 -9.13 -6.31 15.32
N MET A 280 -8.33 -5.98 14.29
CA MET A 280 -7.70 -4.67 14.18
C MET A 280 -8.75 -3.61 13.90
N GLU A 281 -8.81 -2.57 14.70
CA GLU A 281 -9.74 -1.44 14.58
C GLU A 281 -8.99 -0.10 14.48
N ASN A 282 -9.70 0.98 14.10
CA ASN A 282 -9.14 2.32 14.17
C ASN A 282 -8.78 2.66 15.63
N PRO A 283 -7.57 3.17 15.93
CA PRO A 283 -7.17 3.49 17.29
C PRO A 283 -8.06 4.52 17.99
N ASP A 284 -8.49 5.53 17.23
CA ASP A 284 -9.40 6.59 17.68
C ASP A 284 -10.06 7.29 16.48
N SER A 285 -10.85 8.34 16.72
CA SER A 285 -11.64 9.05 15.71
C SER A 285 -10.81 9.85 14.70
N ARG A 286 -9.50 9.99 14.88
CA ARG A 286 -8.61 10.64 13.91
C ARG A 286 -8.35 9.72 12.69
N PHE A 287 -8.44 8.41 12.89
CA PHE A 287 -8.13 7.40 11.89
C PHE A 287 -9.40 6.92 11.19
N ALA A 288 -9.37 6.91 9.87
CA ALA A 288 -10.42 6.35 9.03
C ALA A 288 -9.78 5.38 8.02
N SER A 289 -9.60 4.13 8.44
CA SER A 289 -9.09 3.07 7.57
C SER A 289 -10.13 2.68 6.51
N ASN A 290 -9.68 2.43 5.29
CA ASN A 290 -10.49 1.80 4.25
C ASN A 290 -10.67 0.29 4.47
N PHE A 291 -9.98 -0.29 5.47
CA PHE A 291 -9.95 -1.71 5.79
C PHE A 291 -9.75 -2.58 4.53
N TRP A 292 -8.71 -2.26 3.74
CA TRP A 292 -8.37 -3.06 2.55
C TRP A 292 -8.41 -4.56 2.85
N LEU A 293 -7.82 -4.97 3.97
CA LEU A 293 -8.01 -6.31 4.55
C LEU A 293 -8.39 -6.20 6.04
N THR A 294 -9.39 -6.96 6.45
CA THR A 294 -9.67 -7.17 7.87
C THR A 294 -8.63 -8.13 8.44
N CYS A 295 -7.94 -7.71 9.47
CA CYS A 295 -6.89 -8.47 10.13
C CYS A 295 -7.29 -8.83 11.56
N ILE A 296 -6.92 -10.04 11.99
CA ILE A 296 -7.12 -10.52 13.36
C ILE A 296 -5.79 -10.93 13.99
N LEU A 297 -5.72 -10.81 15.30
CA LEU A 297 -4.69 -11.44 16.13
C LEU A 297 -5.30 -12.60 16.89
N VAL A 298 -4.56 -13.69 17.02
CA VAL A 298 -4.95 -14.91 17.73
C VAL A 298 -3.98 -15.16 18.86
N ASP A 299 -4.41 -14.92 20.10
CA ASP A 299 -3.63 -15.31 21.27
C ASP A 299 -3.85 -16.84 21.52
N PRO A 300 -2.84 -17.69 21.25
CA PRO A 300 -3.04 -19.13 21.33
C PRO A 300 -3.30 -19.64 22.75
N LYS A 301 -2.93 -18.88 23.78
CA LYS A 301 -3.17 -19.26 25.17
C LYS A 301 -4.63 -19.06 25.56
N LEU A 302 -5.27 -18.00 25.05
CA LEU A 302 -6.66 -17.69 25.33
C LEU A 302 -7.61 -18.40 24.35
N ALA A 303 -7.23 -18.48 23.08
CA ALA A 303 -8.03 -19.12 22.02
C ALA A 303 -7.98 -20.63 22.05
N GLY A 304 -6.96 -21.24 22.69
CA GLY A 304 -6.72 -22.69 22.67
C GLY A 304 -6.26 -23.22 21.29
N LYS A 305 -6.00 -22.34 20.33
CA LYS A 305 -5.61 -22.62 18.94
C LYS A 305 -4.70 -21.51 18.42
N SER A 306 -3.80 -21.83 17.48
CA SER A 306 -2.94 -20.88 16.82
C SER A 306 -3.62 -20.25 15.60
N ARG A 307 -3.05 -19.15 15.09
CA ARG A 307 -3.48 -18.57 13.80
C ARG A 307 -3.33 -19.56 12.64
N GLU A 308 -2.35 -20.48 12.73
CA GLU A 308 -2.11 -21.50 11.70
C GLU A 308 -3.19 -22.58 11.72
N ASP A 309 -3.65 -23.00 12.91
CA ASP A 309 -4.79 -23.93 13.03
C ASP A 309 -6.04 -23.34 12.39
N ILE A 310 -6.31 -22.04 12.64
CA ILE A 310 -7.42 -21.31 12.02
C ILE A 310 -7.24 -21.27 10.49
N ARG A 311 -6.05 -20.91 10.00
CA ARG A 311 -5.76 -20.84 8.57
C ARG A 311 -5.99 -22.18 7.87
N LEU A 312 -5.46 -23.27 8.43
CA LEU A 312 -5.62 -24.62 7.87
C LEU A 312 -7.08 -25.08 7.88
N ARG A 313 -7.81 -24.79 8.94
CA ARG A 313 -9.23 -25.12 9.01
C ARG A 313 -10.04 -24.34 7.97
N LEU A 314 -9.82 -23.03 7.81
CA LEU A 314 -10.48 -22.23 6.81
C LEU A 314 -10.15 -22.71 5.38
N ASP A 315 -8.89 -23.05 5.11
CA ASP A 315 -8.49 -23.61 3.81
C ASP A 315 -9.18 -24.95 3.50
N SER A 316 -9.32 -25.84 4.50
CA SER A 316 -10.08 -27.08 4.36
C SER A 316 -11.56 -26.88 4.03
N GLU A 317 -12.13 -25.74 4.41
CA GLU A 317 -13.49 -25.33 4.08
C GLU A 317 -13.57 -24.44 2.81
N ASN A 318 -12.50 -24.41 2.02
CA ASN A 318 -12.42 -23.63 0.79
C ASN A 318 -12.52 -22.11 1.02
N ILE A 319 -11.91 -21.60 2.09
CA ILE A 319 -11.84 -20.20 2.47
C ILE A 319 -10.38 -19.75 2.48
N GLU A 320 -10.02 -18.76 1.67
CA GLU A 320 -8.66 -18.26 1.59
C GLU A 320 -8.38 -17.25 2.72
N THR A 321 -7.28 -17.47 3.43
CA THR A 321 -6.71 -16.54 4.39
C THR A 321 -5.19 -16.50 4.22
N ARG A 322 -4.54 -15.45 4.72
CA ARG A 322 -3.09 -15.31 4.67
C ARG A 322 -2.55 -14.87 6.03
N PRO A 323 -1.40 -15.38 6.47
CA PRO A 323 -0.67 -14.77 7.57
C PRO A 323 -0.45 -13.28 7.29
N LEU A 324 -0.35 -12.46 8.33
CA LEU A 324 0.15 -11.10 8.17
C LEU A 324 1.54 -11.11 7.52
N TRP A 325 1.99 -9.97 6.98
CA TRP A 325 3.28 -9.90 6.30
C TRP A 325 4.43 -10.36 7.21
N LYS A 326 5.34 -11.16 6.67
CA LYS A 326 6.62 -11.41 7.33
C LYS A 326 7.46 -10.15 7.27
N PRO A 327 7.92 -9.60 8.40
CA PRO A 327 8.72 -8.37 8.43
C PRO A 327 9.95 -8.43 7.52
N MET A 328 10.33 -7.30 6.93
CA MET A 328 11.43 -7.21 5.97
C MET A 328 12.77 -7.59 6.57
N HIS A 329 13.06 -7.20 7.83
CA HIS A 329 14.30 -7.58 8.51
C HIS A 329 14.44 -9.11 8.74
N LEU A 330 13.34 -9.86 8.66
CA LEU A 330 13.34 -11.33 8.71
C LEU A 330 13.40 -11.99 7.32
N GLN A 331 13.37 -11.21 6.24
CA GLN A 331 13.47 -11.75 4.88
C GLN A 331 14.93 -12.11 4.56
N PRO A 332 15.20 -13.28 3.97
CA PRO A 332 16.57 -13.72 3.67
C PRO A 332 17.40 -12.70 2.86
N VAL A 333 16.74 -11.93 2.01
CA VAL A 333 17.40 -10.93 1.15
C VAL A 333 17.84 -9.68 1.92
N PHE A 334 17.35 -9.46 3.15
CA PHE A 334 17.59 -8.25 3.94
C PHE A 334 18.21 -8.54 5.32
N THR A 335 18.75 -9.73 5.56
CA THR A 335 19.31 -10.13 6.87
C THR A 335 20.43 -9.24 7.38
N ASP A 336 21.17 -8.59 6.47
CA ASP A 336 22.30 -7.70 6.82
C ASP A 336 21.89 -6.22 6.95
N ALA A 337 20.61 -5.90 6.74
CA ALA A 337 20.11 -4.54 6.84
C ALA A 337 19.99 -4.09 8.30
N PRO A 338 20.36 -2.84 8.63
CA PRO A 338 20.12 -2.30 9.97
C PRO A 338 18.64 -2.35 10.33
N PHE A 339 18.35 -2.76 11.56
CA PHE A 339 16.99 -2.83 12.09
C PHE A 339 16.91 -2.17 13.48
N TYR A 340 15.89 -1.35 13.66
CA TYR A 340 15.53 -0.70 14.92
C TYR A 340 14.17 -1.21 15.34
N GLY A 341 14.13 -2.04 16.40
CA GLY A 341 12.92 -2.79 16.72
C GLY A 341 12.67 -2.99 18.20
N ASN A 342 11.41 -3.27 18.49
CA ASN A 342 10.87 -3.62 19.81
C ASN A 342 10.15 -4.99 19.81
N GLY A 343 10.20 -5.74 18.69
CA GLY A 343 9.60 -7.05 18.52
C GLY A 343 8.10 -7.03 18.17
N THR A 344 7.52 -5.86 17.94
CA THR A 344 6.09 -5.74 17.64
C THR A 344 5.72 -6.42 16.33
N SER A 345 6.42 -6.13 15.23
CA SER A 345 6.09 -6.71 13.92
C SER A 345 6.33 -8.23 13.87
N GLU A 346 7.33 -8.72 14.57
CA GLU A 346 7.57 -10.17 14.71
C GLU A 346 6.37 -10.85 15.39
N ARG A 347 5.93 -10.28 16.52
CA ARG A 347 4.76 -10.78 17.23
C ARG A 347 3.50 -10.72 16.37
N LEU A 348 3.26 -9.61 15.69
CA LEU A 348 2.11 -9.46 14.79
C LEU A 348 2.11 -10.54 13.69
N PHE A 349 3.27 -10.80 13.09
CA PHE A 349 3.42 -11.88 12.10
C PHE A 349 3.13 -13.25 12.69
N ASP A 350 3.61 -13.53 13.91
CA ASP A 350 3.45 -14.83 14.55
C ASP A 350 2.00 -15.18 14.86
N ILE A 351 1.19 -14.19 15.26
CA ILE A 351 -0.17 -14.42 15.73
C ILE A 351 -1.26 -13.86 14.82
N GLY A 352 -0.89 -13.18 13.74
CA GLY A 352 -1.81 -12.43 12.91
C GLY A 352 -2.27 -13.15 11.63
N LEU A 353 -3.50 -12.88 11.22
CA LEU A 353 -4.14 -13.46 10.05
C LEU A 353 -5.03 -12.45 9.33
N CYS A 354 -4.90 -12.36 7.99
CA CYS A 354 -5.83 -11.62 7.13
C CYS A 354 -7.03 -12.48 6.79
N LEU A 355 -8.23 -11.93 6.95
CA LEU A 355 -9.50 -12.56 6.62
C LEU A 355 -10.06 -12.06 5.28
N PRO A 356 -10.94 -12.83 4.61
CA PRO A 356 -11.63 -12.41 3.40
C PRO A 356 -12.31 -11.06 3.56
N SER A 357 -11.99 -10.10 2.67
CA SER A 357 -12.43 -8.70 2.81
C SER A 357 -12.85 -8.05 1.48
N GLY A 358 -12.87 -8.82 0.38
CA GLY A 358 -13.22 -8.29 -0.93
C GLY A 358 -14.69 -7.80 -1.01
N PRO A 359 -14.98 -6.71 -1.75
CA PRO A 359 -16.33 -6.12 -1.78
C PRO A 359 -17.40 -7.01 -2.43
N THR A 360 -17.01 -8.10 -3.09
CA THR A 360 -17.93 -9.10 -3.66
C THR A 360 -18.52 -10.06 -2.63
N LEU A 361 -18.02 -10.06 -1.40
CA LEU A 361 -18.45 -10.99 -0.36
C LEU A 361 -19.81 -10.58 0.19
N THR A 362 -20.70 -11.58 0.38
CA THR A 362 -21.97 -11.40 1.05
C THR A 362 -21.82 -11.51 2.57
N ASP A 363 -22.83 -11.10 3.32
CA ASP A 363 -22.84 -11.26 4.78
C ASP A 363 -22.88 -12.75 5.19
N GLU A 364 -23.48 -13.62 4.37
CA GLU A 364 -23.47 -15.07 4.55
C GLU A 364 -22.05 -15.64 4.37
N ASP A 365 -21.28 -15.13 3.39
CA ASP A 365 -19.88 -15.51 3.22
C ASP A 365 -19.07 -15.18 4.50
N ILE A 366 -19.28 -13.99 5.07
CA ILE A 366 -18.60 -13.56 6.31
C ILE A 366 -19.03 -14.42 7.51
N ARG A 367 -20.33 -14.68 7.67
CA ARG A 367 -20.84 -15.57 8.74
C ARG A 367 -20.23 -16.95 8.62
N ARG A 368 -20.15 -17.53 7.42
CA ARG A 368 -19.50 -18.81 7.19
C ARG A 368 -18.03 -18.81 7.60
N VAL A 369 -17.27 -17.73 7.33
CA VAL A 369 -15.88 -17.59 7.82
C VAL A 369 -15.83 -17.64 9.33
N VAL A 370 -16.67 -16.87 10.01
CA VAL A 370 -16.71 -16.78 11.48
C VAL A 370 -17.18 -18.09 12.11
N ASP A 371 -18.21 -18.72 11.57
CA ASP A 371 -18.71 -20.02 12.08
C ASP A 371 -17.62 -21.09 11.97
N THR A 372 -16.84 -21.08 10.89
CA THR A 372 -15.68 -21.99 10.74
C THR A 372 -14.61 -21.69 11.79
N ILE A 373 -14.32 -20.43 12.12
CA ILE A 373 -13.37 -20.05 13.18
C ILE A 373 -13.88 -20.51 14.56
N ARG A 374 -15.18 -20.36 14.82
CA ARG A 374 -15.80 -20.74 16.10
C ARG A 374 -15.86 -22.27 16.32
N ALA A 375 -15.91 -23.03 15.23
CA ALA A 375 -16.01 -24.51 15.27
C ALA A 375 -14.68 -25.22 15.53
N ILE A 376 -13.58 -24.53 15.69
CA ILE A 376 -12.28 -25.06 16.08
C ILE A 376 -12.19 -25.03 17.61
#